data_3b646f69bc01030bd3e997b4713ae288
#
_entry.id   3b646f69bc01030bd3e997b4713ae288
#
_cell.length_a   1.000
_cell.length_b   1.000
_cell.length_c   1.000
_cell.angle_alpha   90.00
_cell.angle_beta   90.00
_cell.angle_gamma   90.00
#
_symmetry.space_group_name_H-M   'P 1'
#
loop_
_entity.id
_entity.type
_entity.pdbx_description
1 polymer ?
#
loop_
_entity_poly.entity_id
_entity_poly.type
_entity_poly.pdbx_seq_one_letter_code
_entity_poly.pdbx_strand_id
1 'polypeptide(L)'
;QALGDDMASLLEDLLEHTHVGIMSGASWEQYKSQVLPYLTPDTKRNKLLLAPTSGGALYLYKHDTWTVAYTCAFTPKEVREITQAFDTALRQSNFDPDTPSYGPRIENRGAQVSFSALGQEAPLEEKEVWDPEHTKREEIVAHLTQLLPRFDIHIGGTTSIDVTRHGVDKAYGIRQMCCHTGIPISDMQYVGDALYEGGNDAAVYDTGISTKS
;
A
#
# COMPACT_ATOMS: atom_id res chain seq x y z
N GLN A 1 2.08 1.10 11.11
CA GLN A 1 2.98 1.09 12.27
C GLN A 1 4.15 2.03 12.01
N ALA A 2 4.56 2.82 13.02
CA ALA A 2 5.70 3.73 12.89
C ALA A 2 7.02 2.95 12.75
N LEU A 3 7.98 3.55 12.07
CA LEU A 3 9.35 3.06 12.00
C LEU A 3 9.97 3.15 13.39
N GLY A 4 10.48 2.05 13.94
CA GLY A 4 11.17 2.07 15.23
C GLY A 4 12.62 2.57 15.08
N ASP A 5 13.23 3.00 16.18
CA ASP A 5 14.60 3.55 16.15
C ASP A 5 15.64 2.56 15.61
N ASP A 6 15.54 1.27 15.97
CA ASP A 6 16.44 0.22 15.45
C ASP A 6 16.32 0.07 13.93
N MET A 7 15.08 0.10 13.41
CA MET A 7 14.83 0.00 11.99
C MET A 7 15.27 1.28 11.25
N ALA A 8 15.13 2.45 11.88
CA ALA A 8 15.62 3.71 11.33
C ALA A 8 17.15 3.69 11.17
N SER A 9 17.88 3.24 12.21
CA SER A 9 19.34 3.08 12.17
C SER A 9 19.77 2.12 11.07
N LEU A 10 19.10 0.97 10.94
CA LEU A 10 19.39 0.00 9.88
C LEU A 10 19.14 0.58 8.49
N LEU A 11 18.04 1.34 8.32
CA LEU A 11 17.73 2.03 7.07
C LEU A 11 18.81 3.06 6.70
N GLU A 12 19.30 3.83 7.67
CA GLU A 12 20.37 4.80 7.47
C GLU A 12 21.67 4.11 7.05
N ASP A 13 22.05 3.02 7.71
CA ASP A 13 23.24 2.22 7.36
C ASP A 13 23.13 1.68 5.92
N LEU A 14 21.97 1.17 5.52
CA LEU A 14 21.75 0.71 4.16
C LEU A 14 21.89 1.85 3.14
N LEU A 15 21.35 3.03 3.44
CA LEU A 15 21.40 4.19 2.56
C LEU A 15 22.83 4.73 2.34
N GLU A 16 23.79 4.44 3.22
CA GLU A 16 25.20 4.74 2.95
C GLU A 16 25.72 3.94 1.74
N HIS A 17 25.23 2.72 1.55
CA HIS A 17 25.78 1.77 0.59
C HIS A 17 24.94 1.61 -0.68
N THR A 18 23.61 1.72 -0.58
CA THR A 18 22.70 1.44 -1.69
C THR A 18 21.48 2.36 -1.71
N HIS A 19 20.67 2.28 -2.77
CA HIS A 19 19.34 2.86 -2.79
C HIS A 19 18.36 1.94 -2.04
N VAL A 20 17.41 2.52 -1.33
CA VAL A 20 16.34 1.78 -0.65
C VAL A 20 15.00 2.30 -1.10
N GLY A 21 14.11 1.40 -1.52
CA GLY A 21 12.72 1.69 -1.83
C GLY A 21 11.81 1.14 -0.73
N ILE A 22 10.99 1.98 -0.10
CA ILE A 22 9.94 1.54 0.82
C ILE A 22 8.60 1.59 0.09
N MET A 23 7.91 0.44 -0.01
CA MET A 23 6.62 0.32 -0.69
C MET A 23 5.60 -0.31 0.24
N SER A 24 4.44 0.32 0.41
CA SER A 24 3.35 -0.20 1.24
C SER A 24 1.99 0.37 0.81
N GLY A 25 0.88 -0.21 1.29
CA GLY A 25 -0.47 0.33 1.11
C GLY A 25 -0.74 1.64 1.89
N ALA A 26 0.21 2.12 2.69
CA ALA A 26 0.07 3.37 3.44
C ALA A 26 -0.07 4.58 2.50
N SER A 27 -0.78 5.62 2.96
CA SER A 27 -0.88 6.91 2.26
C SER A 27 0.41 7.72 2.41
N TRP A 28 0.58 8.78 1.60
CA TRP A 28 1.69 9.72 1.76
C TRP A 28 1.67 10.41 3.14
N GLU A 29 0.49 10.73 3.66
CA GLU A 29 0.34 11.32 5.00
C GLU A 29 0.85 10.37 6.10
N GLN A 30 0.58 9.06 5.93
CA GLN A 30 1.13 8.05 6.85
C GLN A 30 2.65 7.93 6.74
N TYR A 31 3.25 8.04 5.55
CA TYR A 31 4.71 8.11 5.41
C TYR A 31 5.29 9.34 6.13
N LYS A 32 4.63 10.50 6.00
CA LYS A 32 5.04 11.73 6.71
C LYS A 32 5.01 11.61 8.22
N SER A 33 4.10 10.83 8.78
CA SER A 33 3.96 10.64 10.22
C SER A 33 4.70 9.42 10.78
N GLN A 34 4.89 8.37 9.97
CA GLN A 34 5.39 7.08 10.45
C GLN A 34 6.81 6.75 10.00
N VAL A 35 7.34 7.43 8.99
CA VAL A 35 8.68 7.19 8.43
C VAL A 35 9.57 8.43 8.56
N LEU A 36 9.12 9.57 8.01
CA LEU A 36 9.98 10.75 7.90
C LEU A 36 10.48 11.31 9.24
N PRO A 37 9.73 11.27 10.35
CA PRO A 37 10.20 11.79 11.64
C PRO A 37 11.37 11.00 12.24
N TYR A 38 11.57 9.76 11.79
CA TYR A 38 12.65 8.87 12.25
C TYR A 38 13.94 9.01 11.44
N LEU A 39 13.91 9.77 10.35
CA LEU A 39 15.10 10.04 9.52
C LEU A 39 15.86 11.21 10.11
N THR A 40 17.15 11.01 10.42
CA THR A 40 18.02 12.06 10.93
C THR A 40 18.39 13.09 9.83
N PRO A 41 18.94 14.26 10.18
CA PRO A 41 19.44 15.22 9.19
C PRO A 41 20.51 14.63 8.26
N ASP A 42 21.30 13.65 8.75
CA ASP A 42 22.41 13.03 8.02
C ASP A 42 21.97 11.92 7.05
N THR A 43 20.68 11.50 7.12
CA THR A 43 20.13 10.46 6.24
C THR A 43 20.34 10.80 4.77
N LYS A 44 20.85 9.86 3.98
CA LYS A 44 21.02 9.98 2.50
C LYS A 44 19.68 9.90 1.78
N ARG A 45 18.78 10.88 2.04
CA ARG A 45 17.39 10.92 1.51
C ARG A 45 17.32 10.86 -0.02
N ASN A 46 18.37 11.31 -0.71
CA ASN A 46 18.47 11.23 -2.16
C ASN A 46 18.60 9.79 -2.71
N LYS A 47 18.94 8.81 -1.84
CA LYS A 47 18.94 7.38 -2.17
C LYS A 47 17.66 6.66 -1.69
N LEU A 48 16.77 7.35 -0.96
CA LEU A 48 15.52 6.78 -0.46
C LEU A 48 14.36 7.07 -1.42
N LEU A 49 13.66 6.02 -1.81
CA LEU A 49 12.46 6.07 -2.63
C LEU A 49 11.25 5.69 -1.77
N LEU A 50 10.20 6.49 -1.79
CA LEU A 50 8.99 6.21 -1.04
C LEU A 50 7.82 5.98 -1.98
N ALA A 51 7.27 4.76 -1.97
CA ALA A 51 6.19 4.33 -2.84
C ALA A 51 4.92 3.98 -2.04
N PRO A 52 4.13 4.99 -1.64
CA PRO A 52 2.85 4.77 -0.99
C PRO A 52 1.82 4.15 -1.94
N THR A 53 0.69 3.71 -1.37
CA THR A 53 -0.46 3.17 -2.09
C THR A 53 -0.08 2.00 -3.02
N SER A 54 0.71 1.06 -2.45
CA SER A 54 1.16 -0.16 -3.14
C SER A 54 1.87 0.10 -4.48
N GLY A 55 2.63 1.20 -4.55
CA GLY A 55 3.31 1.61 -5.78
C GLY A 55 2.47 2.50 -6.70
N GLY A 56 1.28 2.93 -6.30
CA GLY A 56 0.43 3.87 -7.06
C GLY A 56 0.95 5.31 -7.09
N ALA A 57 1.97 5.62 -6.30
CA ALA A 57 2.72 6.87 -6.36
C ALA A 57 4.19 6.63 -6.00
N LEU A 58 5.06 7.53 -6.41
CA LEU A 58 6.49 7.52 -6.07
C LEU A 58 6.94 8.92 -5.68
N TYR A 59 7.60 9.00 -4.55
CA TYR A 59 8.22 10.23 -4.05
C TYR A 59 9.73 10.05 -4.02
N LEU A 60 10.43 11.07 -4.51
CA LEU A 60 11.90 11.17 -4.54
C LEU A 60 12.32 12.43 -3.79
N TYR A 61 13.44 12.35 -3.08
CA TYR A 61 14.03 13.53 -2.43
C TYR A 61 14.95 14.26 -3.40
N LYS A 62 14.55 15.48 -3.81
CA LYS A 62 15.30 16.32 -4.74
C LYS A 62 15.22 17.78 -4.29
N HIS A 63 16.33 18.51 -4.41
CA HIS A 63 16.41 19.92 -4.03
C HIS A 63 15.87 20.18 -2.61
N ASP A 64 16.31 19.38 -1.66
CA ASP A 64 15.95 19.43 -0.24
C ASP A 64 14.44 19.28 0.08
N THR A 65 13.70 18.67 -0.84
CA THR A 65 12.27 18.39 -0.64
C THR A 65 11.84 17.07 -1.24
N TRP A 66 10.76 16.51 -0.71
CA TRP A 66 10.08 15.36 -1.30
C TRP A 66 9.21 15.80 -2.47
N THR A 67 9.48 15.26 -3.65
CA THR A 67 8.76 15.57 -4.88
C THR A 67 8.08 14.33 -5.44
N VAL A 68 6.88 14.50 -5.95
CA VAL A 68 6.15 13.44 -6.65
C VAL A 68 6.81 13.18 -8.00
N ALA A 69 7.31 11.97 -8.22
CA ALA A 69 7.81 11.53 -9.52
C ALA A 69 6.66 11.10 -10.44
N TYR A 70 5.68 10.39 -9.89
CA TYR A 70 4.40 10.10 -10.53
C TYR A 70 3.32 9.81 -9.47
N THR A 71 2.05 9.88 -9.91
CA THR A 71 0.89 9.40 -9.16
C THR A 71 -0.21 8.90 -10.09
N CYS A 72 -0.80 7.76 -9.75
CA CYS A 72 -1.97 7.18 -10.39
C CYS A 72 -3.27 7.60 -9.66
N ALA A 73 -3.31 8.80 -9.08
CA ALA A 73 -4.41 9.28 -8.26
C ALA A 73 -5.77 9.16 -8.98
N PHE A 74 -6.79 8.81 -8.21
CA PHE A 74 -8.18 8.82 -8.66
C PHE A 74 -8.72 10.24 -8.80
N THR A 75 -9.60 10.42 -9.79
CA THR A 75 -10.40 11.63 -9.88
C THR A 75 -11.49 11.63 -8.80
N PRO A 76 -12.04 12.81 -8.43
CA PRO A 76 -13.14 12.87 -7.47
C PRO A 76 -14.39 12.06 -7.90
N LYS A 77 -14.59 11.87 -9.20
CA LYS A 77 -15.68 11.03 -9.74
C LYS A 77 -15.42 9.55 -9.47
N GLU A 78 -14.20 9.08 -9.71
CA GLU A 78 -13.80 7.69 -9.45
C GLU A 78 -13.84 7.36 -7.95
N VAL A 79 -13.38 8.28 -7.09
CA VAL A 79 -13.48 8.10 -5.63
C VAL A 79 -14.94 7.91 -5.20
N ARG A 80 -15.88 8.73 -5.72
CA ARG A 80 -17.30 8.56 -5.42
C ARG A 80 -17.86 7.22 -5.93
N GLU A 81 -17.49 6.84 -7.16
CA GLU A 81 -17.87 5.55 -7.76
C GLU A 81 -17.43 4.38 -6.87
N ILE A 82 -16.16 4.38 -6.45
CA ILE A 82 -15.58 3.34 -5.60
C ILE A 82 -16.26 3.31 -4.22
N THR A 83 -16.46 4.48 -3.60
CA THR A 83 -17.14 4.57 -2.29
C THR A 83 -18.58 4.02 -2.36
N GLN A 84 -19.33 4.36 -3.40
CA GLN A 84 -20.68 3.85 -3.61
C GLN A 84 -20.71 2.33 -3.88
N ALA A 85 -19.70 1.82 -4.57
CA ALA A 85 -19.54 0.39 -4.79
C ALA A 85 -19.27 -0.36 -3.47
N PHE A 86 -18.42 0.18 -2.58
CA PHE A 86 -18.26 -0.37 -1.23
C PHE A 86 -19.55 -0.39 -0.46
N ASP A 87 -20.29 0.73 -0.41
CA ASP A 87 -21.60 0.78 0.28
C ASP A 87 -22.59 -0.27 -0.26
N THR A 88 -22.54 -0.53 -1.56
CA THR A 88 -23.41 -1.52 -2.20
C THR A 88 -22.95 -2.95 -1.89
N ALA A 89 -21.66 -3.23 -2.02
CA ALA A 89 -21.08 -4.54 -1.75
C ALA A 89 -21.26 -4.97 -0.28
N LEU A 90 -21.09 -4.04 0.66
CA LEU A 90 -21.32 -4.30 2.09
C LEU A 90 -22.77 -4.65 2.39
N ARG A 91 -23.74 -3.99 1.71
CA ARG A 91 -25.17 -4.36 1.85
C ARG A 91 -25.53 -5.68 1.19
N GLN A 92 -24.81 -6.12 0.18
CA GLN A 92 -25.05 -7.36 -0.55
C GLN A 92 -24.32 -8.57 0.05
N SER A 93 -23.29 -8.32 0.86
CA SER A 93 -22.55 -9.34 1.59
C SER A 93 -23.14 -9.58 2.99
N ASN A 94 -22.62 -10.60 3.67
CA ASN A 94 -22.94 -10.90 5.06
C ASN A 94 -22.18 -9.99 6.06
N PHE A 95 -21.75 -8.80 5.62
CA PHE A 95 -21.09 -7.85 6.52
C PHE A 95 -22.09 -7.35 7.56
N ASP A 96 -21.75 -7.57 8.84
CA ASP A 96 -22.60 -7.10 9.94
C ASP A 96 -22.48 -5.57 10.09
N PRO A 97 -23.59 -4.81 9.88
CA PRO A 97 -23.60 -3.36 10.00
C PRO A 97 -23.26 -2.87 11.42
N ASP A 98 -23.50 -3.70 12.44
CA ASP A 98 -23.22 -3.41 13.85
C ASP A 98 -21.75 -3.70 14.23
N THR A 99 -20.91 -4.18 13.30
CA THR A 99 -19.47 -4.35 13.51
C THR A 99 -18.87 -3.05 14.07
N PRO A 100 -18.13 -3.07 15.19
CA PRO A 100 -17.48 -1.89 15.74
C PRO A 100 -16.57 -1.20 14.72
N SER A 101 -16.49 0.14 14.77
CA SER A 101 -15.61 0.90 13.89
C SER A 101 -14.78 1.92 14.68
N TYR A 102 -13.48 1.80 14.55
CA TYR A 102 -12.48 2.71 15.13
C TYR A 102 -12.00 3.66 14.03
N GLY A 103 -12.66 4.80 13.93
CA GLY A 103 -12.46 5.76 12.84
C GLY A 103 -13.13 5.37 11.50
N PRO A 104 -12.82 6.09 10.43
CA PRO A 104 -13.43 5.86 9.12
C PRO A 104 -13.09 4.47 8.56
N ARG A 105 -14.10 3.79 8.00
CA ARG A 105 -13.88 2.52 7.28
C ARG A 105 -13.32 2.70 5.89
N ILE A 106 -13.70 3.76 5.20
CA ILE A 106 -13.24 4.05 3.83
C ILE A 106 -12.33 5.27 3.84
N GLU A 107 -11.15 5.11 3.28
CA GLU A 107 -10.12 6.15 3.18
C GLU A 107 -9.67 6.32 1.73
N ASN A 108 -9.73 7.54 1.23
CA ASN A 108 -9.10 7.90 -0.05
C ASN A 108 -7.63 8.26 0.20
N ARG A 109 -6.71 7.44 -0.32
CA ARG A 109 -5.25 7.61 -0.22
C ARG A 109 -4.62 8.19 -1.49
N GLY A 110 -5.43 8.76 -2.37
CA GLY A 110 -5.00 9.28 -3.67
C GLY A 110 -5.02 8.23 -4.76
N ALA A 111 -4.01 7.40 -4.89
CA ALA A 111 -3.93 6.34 -5.89
C ALA A 111 -4.58 5.00 -5.44
N GLN A 112 -5.12 4.97 -4.24
CA GLN A 112 -5.79 3.82 -3.63
C GLN A 112 -6.98 4.30 -2.81
N VAL A 113 -8.10 3.57 -2.86
CA VAL A 113 -9.20 3.70 -1.90
C VAL A 113 -9.22 2.44 -1.07
N SER A 114 -9.07 2.60 0.25
CA SER A 114 -8.98 1.49 1.19
C SER A 114 -10.23 1.41 2.05
N PHE A 115 -10.81 0.22 2.14
CA PHE A 115 -11.80 -0.14 3.16
C PHE A 115 -11.10 -0.89 4.28
N SER A 116 -11.45 -0.61 5.53
CA SER A 116 -11.07 -1.40 6.71
C SER A 116 -12.31 -1.71 7.53
N ALA A 117 -12.60 -2.98 7.71
CA ALA A 117 -13.86 -3.42 8.33
C ALA A 117 -14.06 -2.88 9.76
N LEU A 118 -12.98 -2.82 10.53
CA LEU A 118 -12.97 -2.28 11.90
C LEU A 118 -12.55 -0.79 11.96
N GLY A 119 -12.40 -0.12 10.81
CA GLY A 119 -11.85 1.23 10.73
C GLY A 119 -10.32 1.27 10.80
N GLN A 120 -9.75 2.42 10.46
CA GLN A 120 -8.28 2.57 10.33
C GLN A 120 -7.56 2.50 11.69
N GLU A 121 -8.22 2.91 12.77
CA GLU A 121 -7.64 3.08 14.11
C GLU A 121 -7.89 1.88 15.04
N ALA A 122 -8.45 0.78 14.54
CA ALA A 122 -8.75 -0.40 15.33
C ALA A 122 -7.48 -1.03 15.93
N PRO A 123 -7.54 -1.56 17.17
CA PRO A 123 -6.44 -2.31 17.78
C PRO A 123 -6.01 -3.51 16.91
N LEU A 124 -4.70 -3.78 16.89
CA LEU A 124 -4.16 -4.87 16.06
C LEU A 124 -4.77 -6.23 16.44
N GLU A 125 -4.90 -6.49 17.72
CA GLU A 125 -5.48 -7.73 18.27
C GLU A 125 -6.90 -8.00 17.75
N GLU A 126 -7.73 -6.95 17.66
CA GLU A 126 -9.09 -7.07 17.10
C GLU A 126 -9.07 -7.29 15.58
N LYS A 127 -8.14 -6.63 14.88
CA LYS A 127 -7.95 -6.80 13.44
C LYS A 127 -7.55 -8.24 13.08
N GLU A 128 -6.65 -8.84 13.85
CA GLU A 128 -6.13 -10.20 13.59
C GLU A 128 -7.20 -11.28 13.74
N VAL A 129 -8.16 -11.10 14.64
CA VAL A 129 -9.22 -12.10 14.88
C VAL A 129 -10.50 -11.89 14.06
N TRP A 130 -10.64 -10.74 13.37
CA TRP A 130 -11.89 -10.40 12.67
C TRP A 130 -12.17 -11.30 11.46
N ASP A 131 -11.15 -11.58 10.64
CA ASP A 131 -11.29 -12.37 9.40
C ASP A 131 -9.95 -13.07 9.04
N PRO A 132 -9.47 -13.98 9.91
CA PRO A 132 -8.17 -14.65 9.73
C PRO A 132 -8.13 -15.50 8.45
N GLU A 133 -9.26 -16.09 8.05
CA GLU A 133 -9.39 -16.94 6.86
C GLU A 133 -9.75 -16.17 5.59
N HIS A 134 -9.84 -14.84 5.63
CA HIS A 134 -10.18 -13.93 4.53
C HIS A 134 -11.60 -14.11 3.93
N THR A 135 -12.42 -15.01 4.44
CA THR A 135 -13.71 -15.38 3.85
C THR A 135 -14.72 -14.24 3.78
N LYS A 136 -14.74 -13.37 4.80
CA LYS A 136 -15.62 -12.19 4.80
C LYS A 136 -15.20 -11.17 3.74
N ARG A 137 -13.89 -10.95 3.60
CA ARG A 137 -13.35 -10.03 2.59
C ARG A 137 -13.49 -10.59 1.18
N GLU A 138 -13.29 -11.89 0.97
CA GLU A 138 -13.50 -12.55 -0.31
C GLU A 138 -14.93 -12.37 -0.82
N GLU A 139 -15.93 -12.49 0.06
CA GLU A 139 -17.34 -12.24 -0.29
C GLU A 139 -17.55 -10.78 -0.73
N ILE A 140 -17.03 -9.80 0.00
CA ILE A 140 -17.13 -8.39 -0.35
C ILE A 140 -16.41 -8.12 -1.69
N VAL A 141 -15.22 -8.69 -1.89
CA VAL A 141 -14.44 -8.56 -3.13
C VAL A 141 -15.21 -9.13 -4.33
N ALA A 142 -15.92 -10.26 -4.17
CA ALA A 142 -16.72 -10.83 -5.24
C ALA A 142 -17.81 -9.87 -5.74
N HIS A 143 -18.47 -9.14 -4.84
CA HIS A 143 -19.43 -8.10 -5.21
C HIS A 143 -18.75 -6.87 -5.83
N LEU A 144 -17.65 -6.41 -5.24
CA LEU A 144 -16.90 -5.25 -5.74
C LEU A 144 -16.39 -5.47 -7.17
N THR A 145 -15.88 -6.65 -7.48
CA THR A 145 -15.36 -6.99 -8.81
C THR A 145 -16.43 -6.83 -9.90
N GLN A 146 -17.67 -7.16 -9.58
CA GLN A 146 -18.80 -6.96 -10.51
C GLN A 146 -19.18 -5.48 -10.67
N LEU A 147 -19.07 -4.70 -9.58
CA LEU A 147 -19.42 -3.28 -9.56
C LEU A 147 -18.33 -2.38 -10.15
N LEU A 148 -17.07 -2.81 -10.06
CA LEU A 148 -15.88 -2.03 -10.42
C LEU A 148 -14.99 -2.75 -11.46
N PRO A 149 -15.50 -3.15 -12.65
CA PRO A 149 -14.74 -3.97 -13.59
C PRO A 149 -13.52 -3.27 -14.22
N ARG A 150 -13.34 -1.96 -13.96
CA ARG A 150 -12.21 -1.15 -14.47
C ARG A 150 -11.09 -0.97 -13.47
N PHE A 151 -11.24 -1.51 -12.27
CA PHE A 151 -10.29 -1.35 -11.19
C PHE A 151 -9.81 -2.71 -10.69
N ASP A 152 -8.63 -2.74 -10.09
CA ASP A 152 -8.14 -3.92 -9.40
C ASP A 152 -8.51 -3.84 -7.92
N ILE A 153 -8.88 -4.99 -7.36
CA ILE A 153 -9.36 -5.11 -5.99
C ILE A 153 -8.50 -6.15 -5.29
N HIS A 154 -7.86 -5.76 -4.21
CA HIS A 154 -6.93 -6.58 -3.46
C HIS A 154 -7.35 -6.69 -1.99
N ILE A 155 -7.23 -7.88 -1.44
CA ILE A 155 -7.29 -8.07 0.01
C ILE A 155 -5.96 -7.62 0.60
N GLY A 156 -6.00 -6.68 1.53
CA GLY A 156 -4.82 -6.12 2.19
C GLY A 156 -4.84 -6.31 3.69
N GLY A 157 -3.67 -6.49 4.30
CA GLY A 157 -3.53 -6.61 5.75
C GLY A 157 -4.53 -7.58 6.39
N THR A 158 -4.98 -7.26 7.61
CA THR A 158 -5.86 -8.14 8.40
C THR A 158 -7.35 -7.89 8.20
N THR A 159 -7.76 -6.64 7.84
CA THR A 159 -9.18 -6.24 7.73
C THR A 159 -9.47 -5.40 6.49
N SER A 160 -8.48 -5.21 5.61
CA SER A 160 -8.59 -4.22 4.54
C SER A 160 -8.92 -4.84 3.18
N ILE A 161 -9.59 -4.05 2.36
CA ILE A 161 -9.76 -4.26 0.92
C ILE A 161 -9.33 -2.96 0.24
N ASP A 162 -8.44 -3.08 -0.72
CA ASP A 162 -7.84 -1.95 -1.44
C ASP A 162 -8.28 -1.97 -2.90
N VAL A 163 -8.73 -0.83 -3.40
CA VAL A 163 -9.05 -0.61 -4.80
C VAL A 163 -7.98 0.28 -5.43
N THR A 164 -7.39 -0.18 -6.52
CA THR A 164 -6.38 0.55 -7.31
C THR A 164 -6.81 0.65 -8.78
N ARG A 165 -6.12 1.45 -9.57
CA ARG A 165 -6.28 1.41 -11.03
C ARG A 165 -5.80 0.07 -11.57
N HIS A 166 -6.43 -0.38 -12.65
CA HIS A 166 -6.02 -1.61 -13.31
C HIS A 166 -4.54 -1.60 -13.68
N GLY A 167 -3.82 -2.66 -13.27
CA GLY A 167 -2.39 -2.84 -13.48
C GLY A 167 -1.49 -1.99 -12.56
N VAL A 168 -2.06 -1.31 -11.55
CA VAL A 168 -1.28 -0.56 -10.54
C VAL A 168 -1.19 -1.38 -9.26
N ASP A 169 -0.05 -2.04 -9.11
CA ASP A 169 0.31 -2.94 -8.03
C ASP A 169 1.80 -2.77 -7.64
N LYS A 170 2.30 -3.64 -6.79
CA LYS A 170 3.70 -3.59 -6.37
C LYS A 170 4.68 -3.88 -7.51
N ALA A 171 4.31 -4.70 -8.50
CA ALA A 171 5.12 -4.92 -9.69
C ALA A 171 5.22 -3.64 -10.54
N TYR A 172 4.11 -2.92 -10.69
CA TYR A 172 4.11 -1.61 -11.34
C TYR A 172 5.05 -0.65 -10.60
N GLY A 173 4.97 -0.58 -9.28
CA GLY A 173 5.84 0.25 -8.46
C GLY A 173 7.33 -0.04 -8.67
N ILE A 174 7.74 -1.33 -8.74
CA ILE A 174 9.12 -1.73 -9.04
C ILE A 174 9.55 -1.26 -10.43
N ARG A 175 8.72 -1.45 -11.46
CA ARG A 175 9.02 -0.96 -12.82
C ARG A 175 9.20 0.55 -12.84
N GLN A 176 8.39 1.29 -12.09
CA GLN A 176 8.52 2.74 -11.96
C GLN A 176 9.81 3.15 -11.22
N MET A 177 10.19 2.45 -10.15
CA MET A 177 11.48 2.67 -9.49
C MET A 177 12.64 2.47 -10.46
N CYS A 178 12.63 1.37 -11.25
CA CYS A 178 13.61 1.14 -12.31
C CYS A 178 13.68 2.32 -13.31
N CYS A 179 12.53 2.76 -13.81
CA CYS A 179 12.44 3.86 -14.79
C CYS A 179 12.98 5.19 -14.22
N HIS A 180 12.70 5.49 -12.95
CA HIS A 180 13.06 6.78 -12.35
C HIS A 180 14.48 6.83 -11.78
N THR A 181 15.07 5.68 -11.45
CA THR A 181 16.45 5.58 -10.93
C THR A 181 17.45 5.19 -11.99
N GLY A 182 17.03 4.51 -13.05
CA GLY A 182 17.90 3.88 -14.03
C GLY A 182 18.59 2.59 -13.52
N ILE A 183 18.26 2.13 -12.30
CA ILE A 183 18.78 0.88 -11.74
C ILE A 183 18.00 -0.27 -12.38
N PRO A 184 18.67 -1.24 -13.04
CA PRO A 184 17.99 -2.40 -13.62
C PRO A 184 17.31 -3.25 -12.55
N ILE A 185 16.18 -3.87 -12.87
CA ILE A 185 15.47 -4.77 -11.93
C ILE A 185 16.35 -5.95 -11.51
N SER A 186 17.25 -6.43 -12.39
CA SER A 186 18.24 -7.47 -12.07
C SER A 186 19.19 -7.10 -10.92
N ASP A 187 19.37 -5.80 -10.67
CA ASP A 187 20.26 -5.28 -9.63
C ASP A 187 19.47 -4.88 -8.36
N MET A 188 18.17 -5.16 -8.36
CA MET A 188 17.27 -4.91 -7.23
C MET A 188 16.99 -6.20 -6.47
N GLN A 189 16.72 -6.07 -5.18
CA GLN A 189 16.17 -7.14 -4.33
C GLN A 189 14.92 -6.64 -3.64
N TYR A 190 13.87 -7.45 -3.66
CA TYR A 190 12.63 -7.19 -2.93
C TYR A 190 12.58 -8.03 -1.66
N VAL A 191 12.26 -7.40 -0.53
CA VAL A 191 12.01 -8.07 0.74
C VAL A 191 10.57 -7.81 1.14
N GLY A 192 9.80 -8.87 1.41
CA GLY A 192 8.39 -8.75 1.77
C GLY A 192 7.91 -9.95 2.56
N ASP A 193 6.85 -9.75 3.33
CA ASP A 193 6.26 -10.75 4.23
C ASP A 193 5.06 -11.51 3.61
N ALA A 194 4.53 -11.03 2.49
CA ALA A 194 3.37 -11.61 1.81
C ALA A 194 3.68 -12.08 0.38
N LEU A 195 4.83 -12.78 0.21
CA LEU A 195 5.30 -13.33 -1.06
C LEU A 195 4.65 -14.69 -1.44
N TYR A 196 3.73 -15.19 -0.63
CA TYR A 196 2.99 -16.43 -0.91
C TYR A 196 1.87 -16.18 -1.95
N GLU A 197 1.36 -17.25 -2.55
CA GLU A 197 0.27 -17.19 -3.53
C GLU A 197 -0.97 -16.51 -2.92
N GLY A 198 -1.49 -15.49 -3.60
CA GLY A 198 -2.59 -14.64 -3.11
C GLY A 198 -2.15 -13.53 -2.14
N GLY A 199 -0.90 -13.49 -1.72
CA GLY A 199 -0.36 -12.40 -0.91
C GLY A 199 -0.20 -11.09 -1.72
N ASN A 200 -0.25 -9.97 -1.05
CA ASN A 200 -0.18 -8.66 -1.71
C ASN A 200 1.21 -8.32 -2.28
N ASP A 201 2.24 -9.13 -1.97
CA ASP A 201 3.58 -9.05 -2.54
C ASP A 201 3.77 -10.00 -3.74
N ALA A 202 2.85 -10.93 -3.98
CA ALA A 202 3.01 -11.95 -5.02
C ALA A 202 3.20 -11.34 -6.43
N ALA A 203 2.57 -10.21 -6.71
CA ALA A 203 2.70 -9.52 -7.99
C ALA A 203 4.16 -9.17 -8.37
N VAL A 204 5.07 -9.02 -7.38
CA VAL A 204 6.46 -8.66 -7.68
C VAL A 204 7.21 -9.73 -8.48
N TYR A 205 6.78 -11.00 -8.40
CA TYR A 205 7.36 -12.09 -9.19
C TYR A 205 7.28 -11.86 -10.70
N ASP A 206 6.24 -11.14 -11.18
CA ASP A 206 6.05 -10.81 -12.59
C ASP A 206 7.13 -9.85 -13.14
N THR A 207 7.93 -9.27 -12.27
CA THR A 207 9.03 -8.39 -12.67
C THR A 207 10.34 -9.14 -12.89
N GLY A 208 10.47 -10.36 -12.41
CA GLY A 208 11.72 -11.12 -12.37
C GLY A 208 12.70 -10.60 -11.32
N ILE A 209 12.27 -9.76 -10.38
CA ILE A 209 13.13 -9.25 -9.28
C ILE A 209 13.55 -10.39 -8.36
N SER A 210 14.77 -10.32 -7.82
CA SER A 210 15.19 -11.23 -6.75
C SER A 210 14.38 -10.95 -5.48
N THR A 211 13.81 -11.98 -4.87
CA THR A 211 12.95 -11.86 -3.69
C THR A 211 13.54 -12.54 -2.46
N LYS A 212 13.19 -12.00 -1.29
CA LYS A 212 13.49 -12.60 0.02
C LYS A 212 12.32 -12.34 0.96
N SER A 213 11.86 -13.36 1.68
CA SER A 213 10.89 -13.30 2.78
C SER A 213 11.58 -13.43 4.13
#